data_ff1827d84dc0d524c99e37617cab0fe7
#
_entry.id   ff1827d84dc0d524c99e37617cab0fe7
#
_cell.length_a   1.000
_cell.length_b   1.000
_cell.length_c   1.000
_cell.angle_alpha   90.00
_cell.angle_beta   90.00
_cell.angle_gamma   90.00
#
_symmetry.space_group_name_H-M   'P 1'
#
loop_
_entity.id
_entity.type
_entity.pdbx_description
1 polymer ?
#
loop_
_entity_poly.entity_id
_entity_poly.type
_entity_poly.pdbx_seq_one_letter_code
_entity_poly.pdbx_strand_id
1 'polypeptide(L)'
;MTTYEKLLVEACNKGYIVRELDLVTRKGHCLDKRIAIDKNIATTVEKACILQEELNHGEYTIGNITDQTKIENIKQEQFARAKTIETLCALDKIVDAVKRNASNKDEIIEMLSVTEELFNDAVKHYSRKCPKYSKDSITLYFDNQLVIHKGF
;
A
#
# COMPACT_ATOMS: atom_id res chain seq x y z
N MET A 1 17.76 1.35 6.33
CA MET A 1 17.19 0.88 5.05
C MET A 1 15.76 1.39 4.94
N THR A 2 15.43 2.08 3.86
CA THR A 2 14.07 2.58 3.61
C THR A 2 13.12 1.45 3.26
N THR A 3 11.81 1.71 3.30
CA THR A 3 10.80 0.74 2.85
C THR A 3 11.04 0.35 1.40
N TYR A 4 11.40 1.32 0.54
CA TYR A 4 11.69 1.05 -0.86
C TYR A 4 12.87 0.09 -1.04
N GLU A 5 13.95 0.32 -0.31
CA GLU A 5 15.13 -0.55 -0.34
C GLU A 5 14.81 -1.96 0.14
N LYS A 6 14.01 -2.09 1.20
CA LYS A 6 13.56 -3.41 1.68
C LYS A 6 12.73 -4.14 0.64
N LEU A 7 11.85 -3.42 -0.06
CA LEU A 7 11.02 -3.99 -1.12
C LEU A 7 11.85 -4.40 -2.34
N LEU A 8 12.91 -3.65 -2.67
CA LEU A 8 13.83 -4.06 -3.74
C LEU A 8 14.52 -5.38 -3.40
N VAL A 9 14.93 -5.57 -2.17
CA VAL A 9 15.52 -6.84 -1.70
C VAL A 9 14.50 -7.97 -1.77
N GLU A 10 13.28 -7.73 -1.28
CA GLU A 10 12.20 -8.71 -1.33
C GLU A 10 11.89 -9.12 -2.78
N ALA A 11 11.78 -8.15 -3.68
CA ALA A 11 11.53 -8.41 -5.09
C ALA A 11 12.65 -9.27 -5.69
N CYS A 12 13.89 -8.94 -5.41
CA CYS A 12 15.04 -9.71 -5.87
C CYS A 12 14.96 -11.16 -5.36
N ASN A 13 14.66 -11.35 -4.08
CA ASN A 13 14.55 -12.69 -3.48
C ASN A 13 13.42 -13.51 -4.10
N LYS A 14 12.38 -12.87 -4.60
CA LYS A 14 11.27 -13.52 -5.31
C LYS A 14 11.52 -13.71 -6.80
N GLY A 15 12.70 -13.32 -7.29
CA GLY A 15 13.08 -13.50 -8.69
C GLY A 15 12.64 -12.39 -9.63
N TYR A 16 12.19 -11.25 -9.09
CA TYR A 16 11.83 -10.10 -9.92
C TYR A 16 13.05 -9.28 -10.31
N ILE A 17 12.98 -8.71 -11.51
CA ILE A 17 13.92 -7.68 -11.97
C ILE A 17 13.18 -6.35 -11.91
N VAL A 18 13.65 -5.44 -11.07
CA VAL A 18 13.05 -4.12 -10.90
C VAL A 18 13.96 -3.07 -11.53
N ARG A 19 13.41 -2.21 -12.38
CA ARG A 19 14.15 -1.11 -13.00
C ARG A 19 13.35 0.18 -12.93
N GLU A 20 14.06 1.28 -12.70
CA GLU A 20 13.49 2.62 -12.82
C GLU A 20 13.67 3.08 -14.25
N LEU A 21 12.56 3.36 -14.92
CA LEU A 21 12.52 3.76 -16.33
C LEU A 21 11.65 5.00 -16.48
N ASP A 22 11.76 5.67 -17.62
CA ASP A 22 10.90 6.79 -17.95
C ASP A 22 9.56 6.25 -18.47
N LEU A 23 8.56 6.20 -17.60
CA LEU A 23 7.21 5.72 -17.93
C LEU A 23 6.30 6.92 -18.21
N VAL A 24 5.87 7.07 -19.47
CA VAL A 24 5.14 8.27 -19.90
C VAL A 24 3.71 8.32 -19.35
N THR A 25 3.03 7.19 -19.23
CA THR A 25 1.60 7.15 -18.96
C THR A 25 1.20 6.51 -17.65
N ARG A 26 2.16 6.00 -16.87
CA ARG A 26 1.90 5.32 -15.60
C ARG A 26 3.10 5.39 -14.69
N LYS A 27 2.87 5.08 -13.40
CA LYS A 27 3.92 5.12 -12.37
C LYS A 27 4.63 3.80 -12.19
N GLY A 28 3.99 2.69 -12.51
CA GLY A 28 4.56 1.37 -12.41
C GLY A 28 3.89 0.39 -13.36
N HIS A 29 4.58 -0.71 -13.64
CA HIS A 29 4.05 -1.78 -14.48
C HIS A 29 4.76 -3.09 -14.15
N CYS A 30 4.00 -4.17 -14.09
CA CYS A 30 4.52 -5.51 -13.88
C CYS A 30 4.11 -6.40 -15.06
N LEU A 31 5.10 -7.07 -15.64
CA LEU A 31 4.87 -8.08 -16.67
C LEU A 31 5.76 -9.27 -16.36
N ASP A 32 5.14 -10.42 -16.07
CA ASP A 32 5.85 -11.61 -15.60
C ASP A 32 6.70 -11.28 -14.36
N LYS A 33 7.99 -11.55 -14.40
CA LYS A 33 8.94 -11.25 -13.29
C LYS A 33 9.71 -9.96 -13.52
N ARG A 34 9.15 -9.00 -14.27
CA ARG A 34 9.77 -7.71 -14.55
C ARG A 34 8.88 -6.59 -14.07
N ILE A 35 9.45 -5.70 -13.27
CA ILE A 35 8.75 -4.54 -12.74
C ILE A 35 9.48 -3.28 -13.20
N ALA A 36 8.73 -2.35 -13.78
CA ALA A 36 9.22 -1.01 -14.09
C ALA A 36 8.57 -0.01 -13.13
N ILE A 37 9.38 0.88 -12.57
CA ILE A 37 8.94 2.00 -11.74
C ILE A 37 9.34 3.29 -12.45
N ASP A 38 8.44 4.26 -12.48
CA ASP A 38 8.76 5.54 -13.11
C ASP A 38 9.85 6.26 -12.32
N LYS A 39 10.98 6.52 -12.98
CA LYS A 39 12.12 7.21 -12.38
C LYS A 39 11.81 8.65 -11.96
N ASN A 40 10.75 9.25 -12.52
CA ASN A 40 10.37 10.63 -12.25
C ASN A 40 9.50 10.80 -11.00
N ILE A 41 9.16 9.72 -10.30
CA ILE A 41 8.44 9.80 -9.03
C ILE A 41 9.29 10.55 -8.01
N ALA A 42 8.71 11.59 -7.39
CA ALA A 42 9.46 12.55 -6.59
C ALA A 42 10.01 11.98 -5.28
N THR A 43 9.33 11.02 -4.65
CA THR A 43 9.70 10.52 -3.32
C THR A 43 9.93 9.02 -3.29
N THR A 44 10.83 8.57 -2.42
CA THR A 44 11.04 7.13 -2.19
C THR A 44 9.84 6.48 -1.53
N VAL A 45 9.07 7.24 -0.74
CA VAL A 45 7.83 6.75 -0.12
C VAL A 45 6.81 6.37 -1.20
N GLU A 46 6.60 7.23 -2.18
CA GLU A 46 5.69 6.93 -3.30
C GLU A 46 6.22 5.75 -4.13
N LYS A 47 7.51 5.72 -4.41
CA LYS A 47 8.13 4.57 -5.11
C LYS A 47 7.89 3.26 -4.37
N ALA A 48 7.98 3.27 -3.04
CA ALA A 48 7.72 2.07 -2.23
C ALA A 48 6.27 1.60 -2.37
N CYS A 49 5.31 2.52 -2.33
CA CYS A 49 3.91 2.20 -2.51
C CYS A 49 3.64 1.59 -3.88
N ILE A 50 4.21 2.18 -4.93
CA ILE A 50 4.06 1.68 -6.30
C ILE A 50 4.73 0.30 -6.43
N LEU A 51 5.92 0.13 -5.90
CA LEU A 51 6.62 -1.16 -5.98
C LEU A 51 5.84 -2.27 -5.26
N GLN A 52 5.29 -1.99 -4.08
CA GLN A 52 4.46 -2.98 -3.38
C GLN A 52 3.24 -3.37 -4.21
N GLU A 53 2.60 -2.40 -4.84
CA GLU A 53 1.44 -2.65 -5.70
C GLU A 53 1.82 -3.53 -6.90
N GLU A 54 2.93 -3.23 -7.56
CA GLU A 54 3.39 -4.01 -8.71
C GLU A 54 3.85 -5.42 -8.30
N LEU A 55 4.44 -5.59 -7.13
CA LEU A 55 4.75 -6.93 -6.58
C LEU A 55 3.46 -7.73 -6.36
N ASN A 56 2.43 -7.09 -5.83
CA ASN A 56 1.14 -7.76 -5.62
C ASN A 56 0.48 -8.13 -6.95
N HIS A 57 0.62 -7.30 -7.97
CA HIS A 57 0.19 -7.66 -9.33
C HIS A 57 0.93 -8.90 -9.81
N GLY A 58 2.24 -8.96 -9.64
CA GLY A 58 3.03 -10.11 -10.04
C GLY A 58 2.68 -11.39 -9.30
N GLU A 59 2.34 -11.30 -8.01
CA GLU A 59 2.06 -12.46 -7.16
C GLU A 59 0.60 -12.95 -7.26
N TYR A 60 -0.36 -12.05 -7.49
CA TYR A 60 -1.77 -12.37 -7.32
C TYR A 60 -2.63 -12.14 -8.57
N THR A 61 -2.09 -11.60 -9.66
CA THR A 61 -2.86 -11.36 -10.87
C THR A 61 -2.35 -12.18 -12.05
N ILE A 62 -3.20 -12.40 -13.04
CA ILE A 62 -2.89 -13.19 -14.22
C ILE A 62 -3.06 -12.33 -15.46
N GLY A 63 -2.04 -12.37 -16.33
CA GLY A 63 -2.06 -11.67 -17.61
C GLY A 63 -1.90 -10.16 -17.48
N ASN A 64 -2.18 -9.46 -18.58
CA ASN A 64 -2.09 -8.00 -18.64
C ASN A 64 -3.43 -7.39 -18.22
N ILE A 65 -3.46 -6.75 -17.05
CA ILE A 65 -4.66 -6.16 -16.47
C ILE A 65 -4.83 -4.67 -16.79
N THR A 66 -4.09 -4.14 -17.76
CA THR A 66 -4.20 -2.72 -18.12
C THR A 66 -5.52 -2.37 -18.82
N ASP A 67 -6.20 -3.36 -19.40
CA ASP A 67 -7.52 -3.15 -20.00
C ASP A 67 -8.61 -3.16 -18.91
N GLN A 68 -8.91 -1.98 -18.38
CA GLN A 68 -9.91 -1.80 -17.31
C GLN A 68 -11.35 -1.83 -17.83
N THR A 69 -11.56 -2.13 -19.12
CA THR A 69 -12.92 -2.38 -19.64
C THR A 69 -13.42 -3.78 -19.26
N LYS A 70 -12.50 -4.69 -18.88
CA LYS A 70 -12.84 -6.04 -18.46
C LYS A 70 -13.06 -6.09 -16.95
N ILE A 71 -14.22 -6.58 -16.53
CA ILE A 71 -14.58 -6.72 -15.11
C ILE A 71 -13.53 -7.54 -14.34
N GLU A 72 -13.02 -8.61 -14.94
CA GLU A 72 -12.01 -9.46 -14.31
C GLU A 72 -10.72 -8.69 -14.01
N ASN A 73 -10.29 -7.82 -14.92
CA ASN A 73 -9.11 -6.98 -14.73
C ASN A 73 -9.32 -5.94 -13.63
N ILE A 74 -10.52 -5.36 -13.56
CA ILE A 74 -10.89 -4.42 -12.49
C ILE A 74 -10.84 -5.12 -11.12
N LYS A 75 -11.38 -6.34 -11.03
CA LYS A 75 -11.36 -7.12 -9.78
C LYS A 75 -9.94 -7.48 -9.34
N GLN A 76 -9.08 -7.85 -10.29
CA GLN A 76 -7.68 -8.15 -9.99
C GLN A 76 -6.94 -6.91 -9.51
N GLU A 77 -7.19 -5.75 -10.12
CA GLU A 77 -6.64 -4.47 -9.70
C GLU A 77 -7.07 -4.13 -8.27
N GLN A 78 -8.36 -4.27 -7.97
CA GLN A 78 -8.89 -4.03 -6.62
C GLN A 78 -8.29 -4.98 -5.60
N PHE A 79 -8.09 -6.24 -5.95
CA PHE A 79 -7.47 -7.23 -5.08
C PHE A 79 -6.02 -6.86 -4.77
N ALA A 80 -5.23 -6.50 -5.79
CA ALA A 80 -3.85 -6.08 -5.61
C ALA A 80 -3.76 -4.81 -4.75
N ARG A 81 -4.66 -3.86 -4.96
CA ARG A 81 -4.73 -2.63 -4.15
C ARG A 81 -5.07 -2.95 -2.69
N ALA A 82 -6.04 -3.83 -2.46
CA ALA A 82 -6.40 -4.27 -1.11
C ALA A 82 -5.21 -4.94 -0.40
N LYS A 83 -4.46 -5.78 -1.11
CA LYS A 83 -3.26 -6.41 -0.56
C LYS A 83 -2.17 -5.39 -0.23
N THR A 84 -2.01 -4.38 -1.06
CA THR A 84 -1.05 -3.28 -0.81
C THR A 84 -1.43 -2.52 0.46
N ILE A 85 -2.71 -2.18 0.62
CA ILE A 85 -3.24 -1.52 1.82
C ILE A 85 -3.00 -2.38 3.06
N GLU A 86 -3.37 -3.65 3.02
CA GLU A 86 -3.25 -4.55 4.17
C GLU A 86 -1.80 -4.85 4.55
N THR A 87 -0.86 -4.63 3.63
CA THR A 87 0.58 -4.79 3.89
C THR A 87 1.20 -3.52 4.43
N LEU A 88 1.04 -2.40 3.75
CA LEU A 88 1.69 -1.13 4.10
C LEU A 88 0.92 -0.33 5.15
N CYS A 89 -0.40 -0.46 5.17
CA CYS A 89 -1.28 0.17 6.15
C CYS A 89 -2.00 -0.89 7.00
N ALA A 90 -1.28 -1.93 7.42
CA ALA A 90 -1.84 -2.97 8.26
C ALA A 90 -2.42 -2.39 9.55
N LEU A 91 -3.54 -2.93 10.03
CA LEU A 91 -4.19 -2.47 11.24
C LEU A 91 -3.23 -2.44 12.43
N ASP A 92 -2.41 -3.47 12.57
CA ASP A 92 -1.41 -3.53 13.66
C ASP A 92 -0.34 -2.44 13.55
N LYS A 93 0.01 -2.04 12.34
CA LYS A 93 0.96 -0.94 12.12
C LYS A 93 0.36 0.41 12.51
N ILE A 94 -0.94 0.59 12.26
CA ILE A 94 -1.65 1.80 12.67
C ILE A 94 -1.72 1.86 14.20
N VAL A 95 -2.09 0.76 14.86
CA VAL A 95 -2.08 0.67 16.31
C VAL A 95 -0.69 0.97 16.88
N ASP A 96 0.35 0.39 16.27
CA ASP A 96 1.73 0.60 16.71
C ASP A 96 2.14 2.08 16.59
N ALA A 97 1.75 2.76 15.52
CA ALA A 97 1.99 4.19 15.36
C ALA A 97 1.32 5.00 16.49
N VAL A 98 0.08 4.66 16.84
CA VAL A 98 -0.65 5.31 17.94
C VAL A 98 0.06 5.04 19.27
N LYS A 99 0.56 3.83 19.49
CA LYS A 99 1.35 3.48 20.69
C LYS A 99 2.64 4.30 20.77
N ARG A 100 3.20 4.71 19.65
CA ARG A 100 4.38 5.58 19.57
C ARG A 100 4.02 7.07 19.60
N ASN A 101 2.82 7.38 20.08
CA ASN A 101 2.32 8.74 20.28
C ASN A 101 1.94 9.51 18.99
N ALA A 102 1.66 8.82 17.91
CA ALA A 102 1.04 9.48 16.76
C ALA A 102 -0.35 9.98 17.19
N SER A 103 -0.60 11.26 17.02
CA SER A 103 -1.82 11.93 17.52
C SER A 103 -2.76 12.38 16.41
N ASN A 104 -2.34 12.27 15.15
CA ASN A 104 -3.16 12.67 14.02
C ASN A 104 -2.79 11.85 12.77
N LYS A 105 -3.60 12.03 11.73
CA LYS A 105 -3.42 11.34 10.46
C LYS A 105 -2.03 11.53 9.85
N ASP A 106 -1.52 12.76 9.85
CA ASP A 106 -0.25 13.07 9.23
C ASP A 106 0.93 12.37 9.91
N GLU A 107 0.90 12.30 11.24
CA GLU A 107 1.91 11.58 12.01
C GLU A 107 1.86 10.07 11.75
N ILE A 108 0.67 9.51 11.60
CA ILE A 108 0.50 8.08 11.26
C ILE A 108 1.07 7.80 9.87
N ILE A 109 0.73 8.62 8.89
CA ILE A 109 1.24 8.51 7.52
C ILE A 109 2.75 8.53 7.50
N GLU A 110 3.35 9.46 8.24
CA GLU A 110 4.81 9.57 8.32
C GLU A 110 5.43 8.33 8.97
N MET A 111 4.87 7.85 10.08
CA MET A 111 5.38 6.65 10.77
C MET A 111 5.25 5.38 9.94
N LEU A 112 4.18 5.26 9.15
CA LEU A 112 3.99 4.12 8.26
C LEU A 112 4.82 4.23 6.98
N SER A 113 5.36 5.40 6.67
CA SER A 113 6.09 5.68 5.43
C SER A 113 5.26 5.34 4.20
N VAL A 114 4.04 5.86 4.15
CA VAL A 114 3.12 5.69 3.02
C VAL A 114 2.68 7.05 2.50
N THR A 115 2.05 7.05 1.33
CA THR A 115 1.47 8.27 0.78
C THR A 115 0.12 8.56 1.45
N GLU A 116 -0.27 9.82 1.45
CA GLU A 116 -1.60 10.21 1.92
C GLU A 116 -2.69 9.54 1.09
N GLU A 117 -2.49 9.45 -0.23
CA GLU A 117 -3.43 8.77 -1.14
C GLU A 117 -3.67 7.32 -0.71
N LEU A 118 -2.60 6.56 -0.47
CA LEU A 118 -2.73 5.17 -0.03
C LEU A 118 -3.44 5.07 1.31
N PHE A 119 -3.10 5.95 2.25
CA PHE A 119 -3.72 5.96 3.57
C PHE A 119 -5.22 6.30 3.49
N ASN A 120 -5.60 7.25 2.65
CA ASN A 120 -7.01 7.58 2.44
C ASN A 120 -7.77 6.39 1.85
N ASP A 121 -7.17 5.67 0.93
CA ASP A 121 -7.74 4.44 0.39
C ASP A 121 -7.83 3.35 1.45
N ALA A 122 -6.86 3.29 2.36
CA ALA A 122 -6.88 2.36 3.48
C ALA A 122 -8.07 2.63 4.42
N VAL A 123 -8.34 3.90 4.73
CA VAL A 123 -9.50 4.28 5.55
C VAL A 123 -10.81 3.83 4.90
N LYS A 124 -10.95 4.06 3.59
CA LYS A 124 -12.13 3.59 2.84
C LYS A 124 -12.23 2.07 2.84
N HIS A 125 -11.12 1.38 2.65
CA HIS A 125 -11.06 -0.08 2.63
C HIS A 125 -11.53 -0.66 3.98
N TYR A 126 -10.95 -0.17 5.07
CA TYR A 126 -11.29 -0.66 6.40
C TYR A 126 -12.70 -0.25 6.85
N SER A 127 -13.22 0.89 6.39
CA SER A 127 -14.61 1.27 6.69
C SER A 127 -15.61 0.24 6.18
N ARG A 128 -15.26 -0.49 5.15
CA ARG A 128 -16.09 -1.57 4.58
C ARG A 128 -15.76 -2.94 5.19
N LYS A 129 -14.48 -3.24 5.38
CA LYS A 129 -14.04 -4.59 5.79
C LYS A 129 -13.86 -4.77 7.29
N CYS A 130 -13.42 -3.77 8.00
CA CYS A 130 -13.13 -3.86 9.42
C CYS A 130 -13.35 -2.49 10.09
N PRO A 131 -14.62 -2.04 10.21
CA PRO A 131 -14.91 -0.69 10.69
C PRO A 131 -14.49 -0.42 12.14
N LYS A 132 -14.23 -1.47 12.91
CA LYS A 132 -13.75 -1.34 14.29
C LYS A 132 -12.65 -2.37 14.54
N TYR A 133 -11.52 -1.92 15.05
CA TYR A 133 -10.40 -2.79 15.41
C TYR A 133 -9.80 -2.36 16.74
N SER A 134 -9.68 -3.29 17.66
CA SER A 134 -9.14 -3.02 19.02
C SER A 134 -7.94 -3.89 19.28
N LYS A 135 -6.88 -3.29 19.80
CA LYS A 135 -5.68 -4.01 20.25
C LYS A 135 -4.93 -3.13 21.25
N ASP A 136 -4.44 -3.74 22.34
CA ASP A 136 -3.59 -3.07 23.34
C ASP A 136 -4.21 -1.78 23.89
N SER A 137 -5.51 -1.81 24.21
CA SER A 137 -6.30 -0.68 24.72
C SER A 137 -6.46 0.47 23.72
N ILE A 138 -6.17 0.23 22.45
CA ILE A 138 -6.38 1.19 21.37
C ILE A 138 -7.49 0.66 20.50
N THR A 139 -8.48 1.50 20.20
CA THR A 139 -9.55 1.17 19.28
C THR A 139 -9.55 2.12 18.10
N LEU A 140 -9.57 1.54 16.92
CA LEU A 140 -9.65 2.26 15.64
C LEU A 140 -11.07 2.14 15.11
N TYR A 141 -11.67 3.26 14.76
CA TYR A 141 -12.97 3.30 14.09
C TYR A 141 -12.77 3.91 12.70
N PHE A 142 -13.23 3.19 11.69
CA PHE A 142 -13.14 3.64 10.30
C PHE A 142 -14.54 4.00 9.81
N ASP A 143 -14.81 5.30 9.72
CA ASP A 143 -16.08 5.84 9.21
C ASP A 143 -15.74 7.12 8.45
N ASN A 144 -15.64 7.06 7.14
CA ASN A 144 -15.17 8.15 6.27
C ASN A 144 -13.83 8.75 6.68
N GLN A 145 -13.48 8.66 7.94
CA GLN A 145 -12.19 9.07 8.50
C GLN A 145 -11.82 8.13 9.64
N LEU A 146 -10.55 8.13 10.03
CA LEU A 146 -10.08 7.35 11.15
C LEU A 146 -10.34 8.10 12.45
N VAL A 147 -11.01 7.45 13.39
CA VAL A 147 -11.17 7.93 14.76
C VAL A 147 -10.45 6.98 15.69
N ILE A 148 -9.60 7.51 16.56
CA ILE A 148 -8.78 6.74 17.47
C ILE A 148 -9.26 6.95 18.90
N HIS A 149 -9.49 5.85 19.60
CA HIS A 149 -9.83 5.88 21.03
C HIS A 149 -8.76 5.12 21.80
N LYS A 150 -8.14 5.80 22.80
CA LYS A 150 -7.23 5.16 23.74
C LYS A 150 -8.04 4.84 24.99
N GLY A 151 -8.45 3.58 25.10
CA GLY A 151 -9.22 3.08 26.21
C GLY A 151 -8.33 2.46 27.30
N PHE A 152 -8.96 2.09 28.36
CA PHE A 152 -8.35 1.41 29.50
C PHE A 152 -9.09 0.11 29.79
#